data_03af465079f61dd66706d20462cfed3a
#
_entry.id   03af465079f61dd66706d20462cfed3a
#
_cell.length_a   1.000
_cell.length_b   1.000
_cell.length_c   1.000
_cell.angle_alpha   90.00
_cell.angle_beta   90.00
_cell.angle_gamma   90.00
#
_symmetry.space_group_name_H-M   'P 1'
#
loop_
_entity.id
_entity.type
_entity.pdbx_description
1 polymer ?
#
loop_
_entity_poly.entity_id
_entity_poly.type
_entity_poly.pdbx_seq_one_letter_code
_entity_poly.pdbx_strand_id
1 'polypeptide(L)'
;MPDYNELLNTMKKAATEAVEASKPVNVCFGKVTNDSPLQILVDQKMTLGASQLVLSRNVTEFTTMVTVQWATEKETQTHTHKVEGSDGEGDSINITSKTQSVKHTHDIEGTKQMTFHNQLEKGEEVILLRMQGGQKYIVLDRIGGG
;
A
#
# COMPACT_ATOMS: atom_id res chain seq x y z
N MET A 1 30.65 -54.11 4.89
CA MET A 1 29.51 -53.80 4.03
C MET A 1 28.91 -52.50 4.50
N PRO A 2 28.75 -51.54 3.63
CA PRO A 2 27.95 -50.34 3.97
C PRO A 2 26.53 -50.80 4.34
N ASP A 3 26.01 -50.30 5.45
CA ASP A 3 24.67 -50.60 5.91
C ASP A 3 23.66 -49.97 4.92
N TYR A 4 22.60 -50.73 4.59
CA TYR A 4 21.53 -50.29 3.71
C TYR A 4 20.93 -48.96 4.20
N ASN A 5 20.81 -48.80 5.52
CA ASN A 5 20.29 -47.58 6.14
C ASN A 5 21.24 -46.37 5.93
N GLU A 6 22.52 -46.60 5.97
CA GLU A 6 23.53 -45.55 5.71
C GLU A 6 23.47 -45.08 4.26
N LEU A 7 23.33 -45.98 3.31
CA LEU A 7 23.17 -45.67 1.89
C LEU A 7 21.86 -44.86 1.67
N LEU A 8 20.75 -45.30 2.24
CA LEU A 8 19.47 -44.65 2.14
C LEU A 8 19.53 -43.22 2.71
N ASN A 9 20.13 -43.04 3.87
CA ASN A 9 20.32 -41.74 4.48
C ASN A 9 21.20 -40.80 3.63
N THR A 10 22.25 -41.32 3.05
CA THR A 10 23.13 -40.57 2.13
C THR A 10 22.36 -40.12 0.88
N MET A 11 21.53 -41.00 0.31
CA MET A 11 20.70 -40.65 -0.85
C MET A 11 19.64 -39.59 -0.50
N LYS A 12 18.99 -39.72 0.64
CA LYS A 12 18.03 -38.71 1.15
C LYS A 12 18.71 -37.36 1.35
N LYS A 13 19.88 -37.36 1.98
CA LYS A 13 20.67 -36.14 2.20
C LYS A 13 21.08 -35.49 0.88
N ALA A 14 21.60 -36.27 -0.07
CA ALA A 14 21.96 -35.76 -1.40
C ALA A 14 20.76 -35.15 -2.14
N ALA A 15 19.56 -35.78 -2.08
CA ALA A 15 18.35 -35.26 -2.66
C ALA A 15 17.93 -33.94 -2.02
N THR A 16 17.97 -33.83 -0.70
CA THR A 16 17.65 -32.60 0.03
C THR A 16 18.63 -31.49 -0.32
N GLU A 17 19.92 -31.77 -0.31
CA GLU A 17 20.96 -30.79 -0.67
C GLU A 17 20.81 -30.31 -2.13
N ALA A 18 20.43 -31.18 -3.05
CA ALA A 18 20.20 -30.82 -4.45
C ALA A 18 19.00 -29.86 -4.58
N VAL A 19 17.90 -30.12 -3.86
CA VAL A 19 16.73 -29.24 -3.80
C VAL A 19 17.08 -27.90 -3.17
N GLU A 20 17.83 -27.89 -2.08
CA GLU A 20 18.26 -26.65 -1.42
C GLU A 20 19.23 -25.84 -2.29
N ALA A 21 20.12 -26.50 -3.02
CA ALA A 21 21.04 -25.85 -3.96
C ALA A 21 20.31 -25.17 -5.12
N SER A 22 19.17 -25.68 -5.54
CA SER A 22 18.32 -25.06 -6.56
C SER A 22 17.57 -23.82 -6.04
N LYS A 23 17.60 -23.58 -4.72
CA LYS A 23 16.94 -22.44 -4.05
C LYS A 23 15.47 -22.24 -4.49
N PRO A 24 14.61 -23.24 -4.33
CA PRO A 24 13.24 -23.14 -4.77
C PRO A 24 12.49 -22.07 -4.00
N VAL A 25 11.72 -21.26 -4.70
CA VAL A 25 10.80 -20.30 -4.08
C VAL A 25 9.47 -20.99 -3.85
N ASN A 26 9.01 -21.00 -2.60
CA ASN A 26 7.69 -21.49 -2.23
C ASN A 26 6.72 -20.35 -2.12
N VAL A 27 5.70 -20.37 -2.96
CA VAL A 27 4.56 -19.45 -2.89
C VAL A 27 3.52 -20.03 -1.95
N CYS A 28 3.09 -19.24 -0.99
CA CYS A 28 2.05 -19.59 -0.02
C CYS A 28 0.94 -18.55 -0.07
N PHE A 29 -0.23 -18.94 0.39
CA PHE A 29 -1.36 -18.04 0.56
C PHE A 29 -1.74 -17.95 2.02
N GLY A 30 -2.16 -16.77 2.45
CA GLY A 30 -2.55 -16.55 3.82
C GLY A 30 -3.69 -15.55 3.94
N LYS A 31 -4.25 -15.52 5.13
CA LYS A 31 -5.31 -14.58 5.49
C LYS A 31 -4.89 -13.79 6.73
N VAL A 32 -5.06 -12.47 6.67
CA VAL A 32 -4.82 -11.59 7.81
C VAL A 32 -5.88 -11.87 8.89
N THR A 33 -5.45 -12.37 10.03
CA THR A 33 -6.32 -12.66 11.16
C THR A 33 -6.37 -11.53 12.18
N ASN A 34 -5.29 -10.74 12.23
CA ASN A 34 -5.20 -9.54 13.06
C ASN A 34 -4.27 -8.52 12.37
N ASP A 35 -4.61 -7.25 12.46
CA ASP A 35 -3.85 -6.15 11.85
C ASP A 35 -2.90 -5.46 12.85
N SER A 36 -3.22 -5.49 14.12
CA SER A 36 -2.40 -4.84 15.17
C SER A 36 -2.40 -5.66 16.48
N PRO A 37 -1.34 -6.45 16.80
CA PRO A 37 -0.18 -6.75 15.96
C PRO A 37 -0.54 -7.63 14.75
N LEU A 38 0.19 -7.44 13.65
CA LEU A 38 -0.08 -8.19 12.41
C LEU A 38 0.12 -9.69 12.61
N GLN A 39 -0.90 -10.45 12.23
CA GLN A 39 -0.91 -11.91 12.23
C GLN A 39 -1.53 -12.42 10.94
N ILE A 40 -0.88 -13.40 10.33
CA ILE A 40 -1.32 -14.02 9.09
C ILE A 40 -1.40 -15.54 9.28
N LEU A 41 -2.57 -16.10 9.02
CA LEU A 41 -2.78 -17.53 8.97
C LEU A 41 -2.42 -18.05 7.58
N VAL A 42 -1.37 -18.87 7.49
CA VAL A 42 -0.85 -19.43 6.23
C VAL A 42 -1.34 -20.86 6.06
N ASP A 43 -1.82 -21.16 4.85
CA ASP A 43 -2.33 -22.47 4.45
C ASP A 43 -3.33 -23.09 5.45
N GLN A 44 -4.07 -22.25 6.16
CA GLN A 44 -5.04 -22.65 7.20
C GLN A 44 -4.46 -23.50 8.35
N LYS A 45 -3.15 -23.47 8.52
CA LYS A 45 -2.44 -24.32 9.48
C LYS A 45 -1.56 -23.58 10.47
N MET A 46 -0.94 -22.49 10.04
CA MET A 46 0.10 -21.83 10.82
C MET A 46 -0.13 -20.33 10.88
N THR A 47 -0.14 -19.77 12.07
CA THR A 47 -0.22 -18.32 12.28
C THR A 47 1.17 -17.75 12.41
N LEU A 48 1.51 -16.79 11.53
CA LEU A 48 2.76 -16.05 11.55
C LEU A 48 2.54 -14.71 12.24
N GLY A 49 3.44 -14.37 13.14
CA GLY A 49 3.50 -13.07 13.79
C GLY A 49 4.45 -12.10 13.08
N ALA A 50 4.44 -10.85 13.52
CA ALA A 50 5.24 -9.77 12.93
C ALA A 50 6.74 -10.07 12.81
N SER A 51 7.32 -10.79 13.77
CA SER A 51 8.74 -11.17 13.76
C SER A 51 9.14 -12.14 12.62
N GLN A 52 8.16 -12.87 12.10
CA GLN A 52 8.33 -13.85 11.02
C GLN A 52 8.00 -13.28 9.65
N LEU A 53 7.46 -12.06 9.59
CA LEU A 53 6.97 -11.42 8.38
C LEU A 53 7.92 -10.31 7.93
N VAL A 54 8.23 -10.31 6.63
CA VAL A 54 8.89 -9.22 5.92
C VAL A 54 7.87 -8.63 4.96
N LEU A 55 7.47 -7.40 5.20
CA LEU A 55 6.43 -6.75 4.41
C LEU A 55 7.04 -6.04 3.20
N SER A 56 6.50 -6.28 2.02
CA SER A 56 6.82 -5.49 0.85
C SER A 56 6.18 -4.10 0.94
N ARG A 57 6.65 -3.16 0.12
CA ARG A 57 6.07 -1.82 0.06
C ARG A 57 4.59 -1.83 -0.35
N ASN A 58 4.17 -2.80 -1.14
CA ASN A 58 2.79 -2.92 -1.61
C ASN A 58 1.76 -3.14 -0.48
N VAL A 59 2.22 -3.62 0.66
CA VAL A 59 1.36 -3.94 1.82
C VAL A 59 1.69 -3.10 3.06
N THR A 60 2.37 -1.99 2.86
CA THR A 60 2.73 -1.04 3.92
C THR A 60 2.30 0.38 3.56
N GLU A 61 2.16 1.23 4.56
CA GLU A 61 2.03 2.66 4.31
C GLU A 61 3.36 3.21 3.79
N PHE A 62 3.28 4.08 2.80
CA PHE A 62 4.45 4.77 2.30
C PHE A 62 4.08 6.15 1.74
N THR A 63 5.05 7.04 1.81
CA THR A 63 4.95 8.39 1.25
C THR A 63 5.89 8.52 0.07
N THR A 64 5.40 9.13 -1.00
CA THR A 64 6.19 9.37 -2.21
C THR A 64 5.82 10.69 -2.85
N MET A 65 6.69 11.19 -3.72
CA MET A 65 6.42 12.37 -4.53
C MET A 65 5.76 11.94 -5.84
N VAL A 66 4.65 12.59 -6.17
CA VAL A 66 3.89 12.33 -7.39
C VAL A 66 3.74 13.64 -8.16
N THR A 67 4.05 13.63 -9.44
CA THR A 67 3.73 14.76 -10.32
C THR A 67 2.30 14.60 -10.78
N VAL A 68 1.49 15.60 -10.50
CA VAL A 68 0.07 15.65 -10.85
C VAL A 68 -0.16 16.75 -11.87
N GLN A 69 -1.07 16.48 -12.80
CA GLN A 69 -1.52 17.43 -13.80
C GLN A 69 -2.98 17.11 -14.13
N TRP A 70 -3.89 17.82 -13.50
CA TRP A 70 -5.32 17.74 -13.82
C TRP A 70 -6.00 19.07 -13.57
N ALA A 71 -7.16 19.25 -14.18
CA ALA A 71 -8.06 20.35 -13.92
C ALA A 71 -9.26 19.87 -13.10
N THR A 72 -9.76 20.70 -12.21
CA THR A 72 -11.03 20.42 -11.52
C THR A 72 -12.19 20.44 -12.50
N GLU A 73 -13.24 19.69 -12.22
CA GLU A 73 -14.49 19.83 -12.96
C GLU A 73 -15.07 21.23 -12.78
N LYS A 74 -15.84 21.68 -13.76
CA LYS A 74 -16.49 22.99 -13.71
C LYS A 74 -17.56 22.98 -12.60
N GLU A 75 -17.21 23.45 -11.44
CA GLU A 75 -18.14 23.69 -10.36
C GLU A 75 -18.59 25.13 -10.30
N THR A 76 -19.85 25.34 -9.92
CA THR A 76 -20.38 26.66 -9.67
C THR A 76 -20.00 27.08 -8.25
N GLN A 77 -18.92 27.81 -8.12
CA GLN A 77 -18.57 28.44 -6.84
C GLN A 77 -19.18 29.82 -6.75
N THR A 78 -19.96 30.03 -5.72
CA THR A 78 -20.52 31.33 -5.34
C THR A 78 -19.55 31.99 -4.36
N HIS A 79 -18.92 33.08 -4.77
CA HIS A 79 -18.13 33.89 -3.86
C HIS A 79 -18.52 35.38 -3.99
N THR A 80 -18.45 36.08 -2.89
CA THR A 80 -18.77 37.50 -2.80
C THR A 80 -17.48 38.30 -2.79
N HIS A 81 -17.34 39.24 -3.68
CA HIS A 81 -16.27 40.23 -3.62
C HIS A 81 -16.78 41.47 -2.88
N LYS A 82 -16.13 41.82 -1.80
CA LYS A 82 -16.34 43.09 -1.13
C LYS A 82 -15.34 44.09 -1.70
N VAL A 83 -15.83 45.06 -2.43
CA VAL A 83 -15.00 46.14 -2.94
C VAL A 83 -15.29 47.36 -2.06
N GLU A 84 -14.27 47.79 -1.34
CA GLU A 84 -14.32 49.04 -0.57
C GLU A 84 -13.63 50.15 -1.40
N GLY A 85 -14.34 51.21 -1.65
CA GLY A 85 -13.84 52.38 -2.37
C GLY A 85 -14.32 53.65 -1.69
N SER A 86 -13.55 54.74 -1.83
CA SER A 86 -14.02 56.11 -1.46
C SER A 86 -14.24 56.92 -2.71
N ASP A 87 -15.30 57.73 -2.69
CA ASP A 87 -15.43 58.80 -3.72
C ASP A 87 -14.40 59.91 -3.52
N GLY A 88 -14.26 60.75 -4.47
CA GLY A 88 -13.28 61.85 -4.43
C GLY A 88 -13.54 62.89 -3.35
N GLU A 89 -14.63 62.78 -2.57
CA GLU A 89 -15.04 63.66 -1.46
C GLU A 89 -14.88 63.03 -0.10
N GLY A 90 -14.39 61.79 -0.03
CA GLY A 90 -14.04 61.09 1.23
C GLY A 90 -15.18 60.26 1.87
N ASP A 91 -16.31 60.16 1.20
CA ASP A 91 -17.39 59.29 1.65
C ASP A 91 -17.12 57.81 1.27
N SER A 92 -17.34 56.91 2.19
CA SER A 92 -17.16 55.47 1.95
C SER A 92 -18.30 54.87 1.14
N ILE A 93 -17.98 54.42 -0.08
CA ILE A 93 -18.96 53.73 -0.93
C ILE A 93 -18.86 52.23 -0.66
N ASN A 94 -19.90 51.66 -0.04
CA ASN A 94 -20.02 50.20 0.07
C ASN A 94 -20.66 49.62 -1.18
N ILE A 95 -19.87 49.14 -2.08
CA ILE A 95 -20.35 48.40 -3.25
C ILE A 95 -20.38 46.93 -2.90
N THR A 96 -21.57 46.42 -2.63
CA THR A 96 -21.76 44.97 -2.51
C THR A 96 -22.00 44.41 -3.91
N SER A 97 -20.99 43.71 -4.47
CA SER A 97 -21.19 43.02 -5.73
C SER A 97 -22.21 41.90 -5.56
N LYS A 98 -23.16 41.83 -6.46
CA LYS A 98 -24.08 40.69 -6.52
C LYS A 98 -23.26 39.41 -6.71
N THR A 99 -23.66 38.36 -5.99
CA THR A 99 -23.14 37.02 -6.14
C THR A 99 -23.12 36.62 -7.62
N GLN A 100 -21.96 36.61 -8.25
CA GLN A 100 -21.79 36.06 -9.59
C GLN A 100 -21.38 34.61 -9.49
N SER A 101 -22.21 33.76 -10.03
CA SER A 101 -21.92 32.35 -10.20
C SER A 101 -21.09 32.19 -11.48
N VAL A 102 -19.79 32.06 -11.33
CA VAL A 102 -18.88 31.83 -12.45
C VAL A 102 -18.40 30.38 -12.40
N LYS A 103 -18.70 29.64 -13.46
CA LYS A 103 -18.14 28.30 -13.66
C LYS A 103 -16.70 28.41 -14.14
N HIS A 104 -15.77 28.00 -13.33
CA HIS A 104 -14.35 27.97 -13.70
C HIS A 104 -13.69 26.67 -13.25
N THR A 105 -12.57 26.38 -13.84
CA THR A 105 -11.71 25.22 -13.51
C THR A 105 -10.45 25.72 -12.82
N HIS A 106 -9.92 24.91 -11.92
CA HIS A 106 -8.61 25.14 -11.35
C HIS A 106 -7.66 24.06 -11.86
N ASP A 107 -6.53 24.50 -12.39
CA ASP A 107 -5.46 23.60 -12.77
C ASP A 107 -4.64 23.23 -11.52
N ILE A 108 -4.47 21.94 -11.30
CA ILE A 108 -3.66 21.40 -10.22
C ILE A 108 -2.44 20.77 -10.88
N GLU A 109 -1.31 21.41 -10.75
CA GLU A 109 -0.05 20.98 -11.35
C GLU A 109 1.08 20.93 -10.34
N GLY A 110 2.11 20.18 -10.72
CA GLY A 110 3.37 20.10 -10.00
C GLY A 110 3.53 18.87 -9.15
N THR A 111 4.65 18.84 -8.44
CA THR A 111 5.02 17.70 -7.61
C THR A 111 4.40 17.85 -6.22
N LYS A 112 3.65 16.83 -5.82
CA LYS A 112 2.96 16.77 -4.52
C LYS A 112 3.44 15.55 -3.74
N GLN A 113 3.53 15.70 -2.44
CA GLN A 113 3.74 14.57 -1.55
C GLN A 113 2.40 13.86 -1.31
N MET A 114 2.40 12.55 -1.53
CA MET A 114 1.22 11.71 -1.33
C MET A 114 1.57 10.53 -0.43
N THR A 115 0.70 10.24 0.52
CA THR A 115 0.80 9.07 1.38
C THR A 115 -0.22 8.04 0.94
N PHE A 116 0.26 6.83 0.71
CA PHE A 116 -0.56 5.67 0.35
C PHE A 116 -0.76 4.81 1.59
N HIS A 117 -2.01 4.69 2.02
CA HIS A 117 -2.40 3.88 3.17
C HIS A 117 -2.69 2.45 2.71
N ASN A 118 -1.61 1.70 2.51
CA ASN A 118 -1.66 0.33 1.98
C ASN A 118 -1.44 -0.74 3.05
N GLN A 119 -1.58 -0.41 4.32
CA GLN A 119 -1.48 -1.40 5.39
C GLN A 119 -2.50 -2.52 5.20
N LEU A 120 -2.10 -3.71 5.63
CA LEU A 120 -2.99 -4.87 5.62
C LEU A 120 -4.06 -4.74 6.68
N GLU A 121 -5.28 -5.07 6.30
CA GLU A 121 -6.45 -5.10 7.18
C GLU A 121 -6.88 -6.54 7.47
N LYS A 122 -7.51 -6.72 8.63
CA LYS A 122 -8.07 -8.02 9.02
C LYS A 122 -9.06 -8.53 7.98
N GLY A 123 -8.87 -9.77 7.56
CA GLY A 123 -9.72 -10.44 6.57
C GLY A 123 -9.16 -10.45 5.16
N GLU A 124 -8.16 -9.63 4.85
CA GLU A 124 -7.50 -9.64 3.55
C GLU A 124 -6.73 -10.92 3.31
N GLU A 125 -6.73 -11.38 2.07
CA GLU A 125 -5.92 -12.50 1.61
C GLU A 125 -4.63 -12.00 0.97
N VAL A 126 -3.53 -12.70 1.22
CA VAL A 126 -2.19 -12.27 0.80
C VAL A 126 -1.40 -13.41 0.17
N ILE A 127 -0.48 -12.99 -0.70
CA ILE A 127 0.52 -13.86 -1.32
C ILE A 127 1.81 -13.74 -0.52
N LEU A 128 2.35 -14.87 -0.09
CA LEU A 128 3.62 -14.92 0.64
C LEU A 128 4.65 -15.76 -0.10
N LEU A 129 5.90 -15.38 0.07
CA LEU A 129 7.05 -16.16 -0.35
C LEU A 129 7.76 -16.68 0.90
N ARG A 130 7.84 -17.99 1.04
CA ARG A 130 8.60 -18.62 2.12
C ARG A 130 10.10 -18.51 1.82
N MET A 131 10.83 -17.91 2.74
CA MET A 131 12.28 -17.87 2.63
C MET A 131 12.89 -19.25 2.91
N GLN A 132 14.00 -19.54 2.25
CA GLN A 132 14.76 -20.76 2.49
C GLN A 132 15.19 -20.84 3.97
N GLY A 133 15.03 -22.02 4.58
CA GLY A 133 15.21 -22.20 6.02
C GLY A 133 13.90 -22.04 6.82
N GLY A 134 12.83 -21.59 6.21
CA GLY A 134 11.45 -21.65 6.72
C GLY A 134 11.12 -20.79 7.93
N GLN A 135 11.99 -19.89 8.35
CA GLN A 135 11.78 -19.05 9.54
C GLN A 135 11.10 -17.71 9.24
N LYS A 136 11.18 -17.23 8.00
CA LYS A 136 10.61 -15.96 7.59
C LYS A 136 9.83 -16.09 6.28
N TYR A 137 8.84 -15.21 6.14
CA TYR A 137 7.98 -15.11 4.98
C TYR A 137 7.93 -13.67 4.49
N ILE A 138 8.07 -13.48 3.19
CA ILE A 138 7.87 -12.18 2.56
C ILE A 138 6.42 -12.08 2.16
N VAL A 139 5.70 -11.09 2.68
CA VAL A 139 4.37 -10.75 2.20
C VAL A 139 4.53 -9.88 0.97
N LEU A 140 4.23 -10.45 -0.19
CA LEU A 140 4.47 -9.81 -1.48
C LEU A 140 3.39 -8.79 -1.81
N ASP A 141 2.13 -9.23 -1.74
CA ASP A 141 0.98 -8.41 -2.08
C ASP A 141 -0.30 -9.01 -1.49
N ARG A 142 -1.37 -8.25 -1.55
CA ARG A 142 -2.73 -8.76 -1.28
C ARG A 142 -3.30 -9.40 -2.53
N ILE A 143 -4.17 -10.39 -2.34
CA ILE A 143 -4.94 -10.96 -3.45
C ILE A 143 -6.04 -9.97 -3.79
N GLY A 144 -6.08 -9.53 -5.04
CA GLY A 144 -7.11 -8.62 -5.51
C GLY A 144 -8.50 -9.23 -5.36
N GLY A 145 -9.29 -8.66 -4.48
CA GLY A 145 -10.71 -8.86 -4.47
C GLY A 145 -11.35 -7.70 -5.21
N GLY A 146 -12.03 -8.02 -6.24
CA GLY A 146 -12.79 -7.02 -6.99
C GLY A 146 -13.82 -6.30 -6.15
#